data_c3d18e041f2b626b3238f1a4896b51e5
#
_entry.id   c3d18e041f2b626b3238f1a4896b51e5
#
_cell.length_a   1.000
_cell.length_b   1.000
_cell.length_c   1.000
_cell.angle_alpha   90.00
_cell.angle_beta   90.00
_cell.angle_gamma   90.00
#
_symmetry.space_group_name_H-M   'P 1'
#
loop_
_entity.id
_entity.type
_entity.pdbx_description
1 polymer ?
#
loop_
_entity_poly.entity_id
_entity_poly.type
_entity_poly.pdbx_seq_one_letter_code
_entity_poly.pdbx_strand_id
1 'polypeptide(L)'
;VCGINLAGNVGHQNALMAGLETSKDRCDAVISIDADLQDDINVIPEMVQQYKDGYDIVYGVRKSRNADTLFKKYSALGFYKLMNILGTKVVYNHADFRLLSKRAVYQLCNYRERNLFLRGIVPSIGYKSSVVYYDRGERLAGESKYPLMKMLNFSIDGITSFSVKPVRMVFLMGLVFILISLGILVYVI
;
A
#
# COMPACT_ATOMS: atom_id res chain seq x y z
N VAL A 1 -8.56 -22.74 -14.34
CA VAL A 1 -7.68 -21.57 -14.32
C VAL A 1 -8.18 -20.57 -15.36
N CYS A 2 -8.39 -19.32 -14.96
CA CYS A 2 -8.80 -18.24 -15.86
C CYS A 2 -7.67 -17.22 -15.95
N GLY A 3 -7.41 -16.69 -17.16
CA GLY A 3 -6.46 -15.61 -17.39
C GLY A 3 -7.20 -14.32 -17.76
N ILE A 4 -6.68 -13.19 -17.33
CA ILE A 4 -7.14 -11.85 -17.75
C ILE A 4 -6.03 -11.24 -18.60
N ASN A 5 -6.34 -10.96 -19.86
CA ASN A 5 -5.40 -10.28 -20.74
C ASN A 5 -5.72 -8.78 -20.78
N LEU A 6 -4.76 -7.97 -20.37
CA LEU A 6 -4.87 -6.51 -20.39
C LEU A 6 -4.29 -5.98 -21.70
N ALA A 7 -4.85 -4.90 -22.24
CA ALA A 7 -4.43 -4.32 -23.51
C ALA A 7 -2.99 -3.77 -23.51
N GLY A 8 -2.38 -3.60 -22.33
CA GLY A 8 -1.01 -3.14 -22.18
C GLY A 8 -0.52 -3.25 -20.72
N ASN A 9 0.72 -2.82 -20.49
CA ASN A 9 1.27 -2.76 -19.13
C ASN A 9 0.67 -1.57 -18.35
N VAL A 10 -0.25 -1.87 -17.45
CA VAL A 10 -0.95 -0.87 -16.62
C VAL A 10 -0.33 -0.74 -15.22
N GLY A 11 0.75 -1.45 -14.95
CA GLY A 11 1.39 -1.52 -13.65
C GLY A 11 0.70 -2.50 -12.70
N HIS A 12 1.44 -2.91 -11.65
CA HIS A 12 1.04 -3.96 -10.71
C HIS A 12 -0.31 -3.69 -10.04
N GLN A 13 -0.54 -2.49 -9.53
CA GLN A 13 -1.74 -2.14 -8.78
C GLN A 13 -3.01 -2.20 -9.64
N ASN A 14 -2.96 -1.68 -10.86
CA ASN A 14 -4.09 -1.73 -11.78
C ASN A 14 -4.36 -3.16 -12.28
N ALA A 15 -3.30 -3.96 -12.49
CA ALA A 15 -3.44 -5.37 -12.85
C ALA A 15 -4.12 -6.16 -11.72
N LEU A 16 -3.74 -5.92 -10.47
CA LEU A 16 -4.40 -6.52 -9.31
C LEU A 16 -5.87 -6.08 -9.20
N MET A 17 -6.16 -4.79 -9.41
CA MET A 17 -7.55 -4.31 -9.42
C MET A 17 -8.39 -4.95 -10.50
N ALA A 18 -7.86 -5.15 -11.71
CA ALA A 18 -8.58 -5.86 -12.78
C ALA A 18 -8.95 -7.31 -12.36
N GLY A 19 -8.05 -7.99 -11.65
CA GLY A 19 -8.31 -9.31 -11.06
C GLY A 19 -9.41 -9.27 -10.01
N LEU A 20 -9.34 -8.35 -9.08
CA LEU A 20 -10.32 -8.17 -8.01
C LEU A 20 -11.70 -7.81 -8.58
N GLU A 21 -11.76 -6.89 -9.54
CA GLU A 21 -13.00 -6.48 -10.18
C GLU A 21 -13.66 -7.62 -10.96
N THR A 22 -12.88 -8.44 -11.65
CA THR A 22 -13.38 -9.61 -12.38
C THR A 22 -13.91 -10.70 -11.44
N SER A 23 -13.35 -10.82 -10.24
CA SER A 23 -13.71 -11.87 -9.28
C SER A 23 -14.82 -11.48 -8.30
N LYS A 24 -15.13 -10.19 -8.13
CA LYS A 24 -16.06 -9.67 -7.10
C LYS A 24 -17.43 -10.34 -7.06
N ASP A 25 -17.97 -10.73 -8.24
CA ASP A 25 -19.30 -11.35 -8.36
C ASP A 25 -19.26 -12.87 -8.35
N ARG A 26 -18.07 -13.48 -8.33
CA ARG A 26 -17.87 -14.92 -8.53
C ARG A 26 -17.49 -15.68 -7.28
N CYS A 27 -17.23 -14.99 -6.16
CA CYS A 27 -16.77 -15.61 -4.92
C CYS A 27 -17.17 -14.78 -3.70
N ASP A 28 -17.13 -15.40 -2.52
CA ASP A 28 -17.46 -14.78 -1.25
C ASP A 28 -16.25 -14.04 -0.64
N ALA A 29 -15.05 -14.47 -0.98
CA ALA A 29 -13.79 -13.84 -0.60
C ALA A 29 -12.74 -14.03 -1.70
N VAL A 30 -11.79 -13.09 -1.78
CA VAL A 30 -10.67 -13.13 -2.73
C VAL A 30 -9.36 -13.10 -1.96
N ILE A 31 -8.42 -13.93 -2.34
CA ILE A 31 -7.05 -13.87 -1.83
C ILE A 31 -6.15 -13.39 -2.96
N SER A 32 -5.44 -12.29 -2.74
CA SER A 32 -4.38 -11.82 -3.63
C SER A 32 -3.03 -12.36 -3.16
N ILE A 33 -2.20 -12.81 -4.09
CA ILE A 33 -0.86 -13.32 -3.84
C ILE A 33 0.07 -12.93 -4.99
N ASP A 34 1.33 -12.64 -4.67
CA ASP A 34 2.35 -12.36 -5.69
C ASP A 34 2.76 -13.63 -6.44
N ALA A 35 2.95 -13.53 -7.75
CA ALA A 35 3.32 -14.66 -8.61
C ALA A 35 4.80 -15.10 -8.46
N ASP A 36 5.58 -14.45 -7.59
CA ASP A 36 6.99 -14.76 -7.36
C ASP A 36 7.23 -15.95 -6.40
N LEU A 37 6.13 -16.55 -5.92
CA LEU A 37 6.12 -17.74 -5.03
C LEU A 37 6.89 -17.55 -3.71
N GLN A 38 7.05 -16.32 -3.25
CA GLN A 38 7.74 -16.05 -1.98
C GLN A 38 6.80 -16.06 -0.77
N ASP A 39 5.51 -15.86 -0.99
CA ASP A 39 4.53 -15.85 0.08
C ASP A 39 4.09 -17.29 0.42
N ASP A 40 4.00 -17.62 1.71
CA ASP A 40 3.67 -18.96 2.18
C ASP A 40 2.18 -19.26 2.01
N ILE A 41 1.86 -20.12 1.06
CA ILE A 41 0.47 -20.54 0.78
C ILE A 41 -0.14 -21.38 1.91
N ASN A 42 0.65 -21.94 2.82
CA ASN A 42 0.15 -22.76 3.92
C ASN A 42 -0.62 -21.95 4.97
N VAL A 43 -0.53 -20.62 4.94
CA VAL A 43 -1.32 -19.74 5.83
C VAL A 43 -2.71 -19.41 5.26
N ILE A 44 -3.01 -19.80 4.02
CA ILE A 44 -4.33 -19.58 3.40
C ILE A 44 -5.48 -20.17 4.23
N PRO A 45 -5.39 -21.43 4.75
CA PRO A 45 -6.44 -21.97 5.61
C PRO A 45 -6.71 -21.13 6.85
N GLU A 46 -5.68 -20.57 7.48
CA GLU A 46 -5.83 -19.66 8.63
C GLU A 46 -6.52 -18.35 8.23
N MET A 47 -6.16 -17.77 7.08
CA MET A 47 -6.85 -16.59 6.55
C MET A 47 -8.33 -16.85 6.31
N VAL A 48 -8.68 -18.00 5.74
CA VAL A 48 -10.07 -18.41 5.51
C VAL A 48 -10.81 -18.63 6.83
N GLN A 49 -10.15 -19.18 7.85
CA GLN A 49 -10.75 -19.33 9.17
C GLN A 49 -11.07 -17.97 9.79
N GLN A 50 -10.14 -17.02 9.73
CA GLN A 50 -10.39 -15.66 10.24
C GLN A 50 -11.52 -14.96 9.47
N TYR A 51 -11.64 -15.19 8.15
CA TYR A 51 -12.80 -14.71 7.40
C TYR A 51 -14.11 -15.31 7.92
N LYS A 52 -14.16 -16.61 8.22
CA LYS A 52 -15.33 -17.27 8.83
C LYS A 52 -15.66 -16.72 10.23
N ASP A 53 -14.63 -16.28 10.97
CA ASP A 53 -14.77 -15.63 12.28
C ASP A 53 -15.24 -14.16 12.17
N GLY A 54 -15.58 -13.72 10.96
CA GLY A 54 -16.19 -12.41 10.68
C GLY A 54 -15.21 -11.28 10.46
N TYR A 55 -13.96 -11.57 10.09
CA TYR A 55 -13.04 -10.55 9.61
C TYR A 55 -13.21 -10.35 8.09
N ASP A 56 -13.26 -9.09 7.65
CA ASP A 56 -13.42 -8.75 6.23
C ASP A 56 -12.11 -8.64 5.48
N ILE A 57 -11.06 -8.31 6.20
CA ILE A 57 -9.73 -8.09 5.68
C ILE A 57 -8.74 -8.88 6.53
N VAL A 58 -8.01 -9.81 5.91
CA VAL A 58 -6.95 -10.55 6.60
C VAL A 58 -5.63 -10.27 5.88
N TYR A 59 -4.71 -9.61 6.59
CA TYR A 59 -3.39 -9.28 6.04
C TYR A 59 -2.40 -10.41 6.31
N GLY A 60 -1.69 -10.83 5.26
CA GLY A 60 -0.46 -11.60 5.40
C GLY A 60 0.69 -10.66 5.79
N VAL A 61 1.29 -10.87 6.94
CA VAL A 61 2.41 -10.07 7.44
C VAL A 61 3.65 -10.95 7.63
N ARG A 62 4.76 -10.48 7.09
CA ARG A 62 6.05 -11.19 7.18
C ARG A 62 6.62 -11.08 8.59
N LYS A 63 6.93 -12.22 9.24
CA LYS A 63 7.44 -12.29 10.62
C LYS A 63 8.77 -11.57 10.80
N SER A 64 9.72 -11.74 9.87
CA SER A 64 11.05 -11.15 10.02
C SER A 64 11.60 -10.58 8.72
N ARG A 65 12.44 -9.54 8.86
CA ARG A 65 13.32 -8.99 7.83
C ARG A 65 14.78 -9.27 8.15
N ASN A 66 15.10 -10.51 8.58
CA ASN A 66 16.45 -10.85 9.03
C ASN A 66 17.54 -10.72 7.94
N ALA A 67 17.14 -10.56 6.67
CA ALA A 67 18.07 -10.37 5.54
C ALA A 67 18.27 -8.90 5.12
N ASP A 68 17.63 -7.93 5.80
CA ASP A 68 17.77 -6.52 5.43
C ASP A 68 19.02 -5.91 6.08
N THR A 69 19.84 -5.22 5.28
CA THR A 69 20.96 -4.42 5.78
C THR A 69 20.45 -3.33 6.74
N LEU A 70 21.26 -2.94 7.73
CA LEU A 70 20.92 -1.89 8.71
C LEU A 70 20.38 -0.63 8.03
N PHE A 71 20.97 -0.21 6.92
CA PHE A 71 20.51 0.94 6.13
C PHE A 71 19.06 0.75 5.63
N LYS A 72 18.71 -0.41 5.07
CA LYS A 72 17.33 -0.70 4.62
C LYS A 72 16.35 -0.72 5.78
N LYS A 73 16.75 -1.22 6.94
CA LYS A 73 15.92 -1.25 8.15
C LYS A 73 15.61 0.16 8.65
N TYR A 74 16.63 1.02 8.78
CA TYR A 74 16.43 2.40 9.26
C TYR A 74 15.71 3.28 8.25
N SER A 75 15.98 3.14 6.95
CA SER A 75 15.24 3.87 5.91
C SER A 75 13.77 3.48 5.87
N ALA A 76 13.43 2.19 6.03
CA ALA A 76 12.06 1.73 6.14
C ALA A 76 11.36 2.28 7.38
N LEU A 77 12.01 2.24 8.55
CA LEU A 77 11.46 2.82 9.79
C LEU A 77 11.21 4.32 9.65
N GLY A 78 12.16 5.06 9.07
CA GLY A 78 12.02 6.48 8.78
C GLY A 78 10.83 6.75 7.85
N PHE A 79 10.67 5.95 6.80
CA PHE A 79 9.55 6.04 5.88
C PHE A 79 8.21 5.79 6.59
N TYR A 80 8.06 4.73 7.37
CA TYR A 80 6.81 4.46 8.09
C TYR A 80 6.50 5.54 9.14
N LYS A 81 7.53 6.08 9.83
CA LYS A 81 7.36 7.19 10.76
C LYS A 81 6.87 8.44 10.04
N LEU A 82 7.45 8.75 8.88
CA LEU A 82 7.02 9.87 8.03
C LEU A 82 5.58 9.70 7.56
N MET A 83 5.20 8.51 7.08
CA MET A 83 3.82 8.20 6.65
C MET A 83 2.82 8.38 7.80
N ASN A 84 3.16 7.93 9.01
CA ASN A 84 2.32 8.15 10.20
C ASN A 84 2.16 9.64 10.54
N ILE A 85 3.26 10.41 10.52
CA ILE A 85 3.24 11.87 10.75
C ILE A 85 2.35 12.54 9.71
N LEU A 86 2.41 12.09 8.47
CA LEU A 86 1.59 12.60 7.37
C LEU A 86 0.13 12.13 7.43
N GLY A 87 -0.23 11.27 8.39
CA GLY A 87 -1.62 10.85 8.65
C GLY A 87 -2.08 9.64 7.85
N THR A 88 -1.18 8.93 7.18
CA THR A 88 -1.49 7.71 6.42
C THR A 88 -1.42 6.49 7.35
N LYS A 89 -2.54 5.78 7.54
CA LYS A 89 -2.59 4.52 8.29
C LYS A 89 -2.07 3.39 7.41
N VAL A 90 -0.79 3.11 7.46
CA VAL A 90 -0.19 1.98 6.74
C VAL A 90 0.08 0.85 7.73
N VAL A 91 -0.43 -0.35 7.46
CA VAL A 91 -0.10 -1.54 8.25
C VAL A 91 1.37 -1.90 8.00
N TYR A 92 2.15 -1.99 9.10
CA TYR A 92 3.58 -2.26 9.02
C TYR A 92 3.85 -3.64 8.38
N ASN A 93 4.79 -3.69 7.44
CA ASN A 93 5.34 -4.92 6.85
C ASN A 93 4.33 -5.87 6.17
N HIS A 94 3.11 -5.36 5.81
CA HIS A 94 2.16 -6.18 5.04
C HIS A 94 2.57 -6.27 3.58
N ALA A 95 2.38 -7.46 3.01
CA ALA A 95 2.52 -7.74 1.59
C ALA A 95 1.20 -7.43 0.83
N ASP A 96 1.20 -7.58 -0.49
CA ASP A 96 -0.03 -7.61 -1.26
C ASP A 96 -0.77 -8.96 -1.13
N PHE A 97 -0.21 -9.87 -0.31
CA PHE A 97 -0.83 -11.10 0.14
C PHE A 97 -1.89 -10.80 1.20
N ARG A 98 -3.15 -10.87 0.82
CA ARG A 98 -4.29 -10.57 1.70
C ARG A 98 -5.56 -11.27 1.23
N LEU A 99 -6.45 -11.57 2.20
CA LEU A 99 -7.81 -11.98 1.94
C LEU A 99 -8.74 -10.76 2.10
N LEU A 100 -9.64 -10.59 1.17
CA LEU A 100 -10.70 -9.58 1.18
C LEU A 100 -12.06 -10.27 1.05
N SER A 101 -13.00 -9.96 1.92
CA SER A 101 -14.40 -10.37 1.78
C SER A 101 -15.04 -9.76 0.53
N LYS A 102 -16.09 -10.35 0.03
CA LYS A 102 -16.86 -9.82 -1.10
C LYS A 102 -17.21 -8.35 -0.92
N ARG A 103 -17.73 -7.95 0.25
CA ARG A 103 -18.08 -6.56 0.53
C ARG A 103 -16.86 -5.63 0.56
N ALA A 104 -15.71 -6.12 1.02
CA ALA A 104 -14.46 -5.34 1.01
C ALA A 104 -13.97 -5.12 -0.42
N VAL A 105 -14.05 -6.13 -1.30
CA VAL A 105 -13.73 -6.01 -2.72
C VAL A 105 -14.66 -5.02 -3.42
N TYR A 106 -15.97 -5.11 -3.18
CA TYR A 106 -16.94 -4.14 -3.73
C TYR A 106 -16.61 -2.71 -3.31
N GLN A 107 -16.34 -2.50 -2.02
CA GLN A 107 -15.98 -1.18 -1.54
C GLN A 107 -14.67 -0.69 -2.15
N LEU A 108 -13.67 -1.57 -2.29
CA LEU A 108 -12.41 -1.24 -2.93
C LEU A 108 -12.58 -0.84 -4.39
N CYS A 109 -13.42 -1.52 -5.16
CA CYS A 109 -13.73 -1.20 -6.55
C CYS A 109 -14.45 0.15 -6.74
N ASN A 110 -15.06 0.70 -5.69
CA ASN A 110 -15.68 2.02 -5.72
C ASN A 110 -14.66 3.17 -5.62
N TYR A 111 -13.43 2.89 -5.18
CA TYR A 111 -12.35 3.88 -5.21
C TYR A 111 -11.86 4.08 -6.64
N ARG A 112 -12.18 5.24 -7.22
CA ARG A 112 -11.80 5.61 -8.60
C ARG A 112 -10.54 6.49 -8.63
N GLU A 113 -9.56 6.17 -7.82
CA GLU A 113 -8.33 6.93 -7.78
C GLU A 113 -7.42 6.59 -8.97
N ARG A 114 -6.87 7.62 -9.59
CA ARG A 114 -5.97 7.46 -10.75
C ARG A 114 -4.63 6.85 -10.34
N ASN A 115 -4.15 7.18 -9.15
CA ASN A 115 -2.93 6.64 -8.57
C ASN A 115 -3.30 5.66 -7.45
N LEU A 116 -3.56 4.42 -7.84
CA LEU A 116 -3.92 3.37 -6.89
C LEU A 116 -2.74 3.03 -5.99
N PHE A 117 -2.93 3.23 -4.68
CA PHE A 117 -2.02 2.74 -3.65
C PHE A 117 -2.79 1.83 -2.71
N LEU A 118 -2.97 0.58 -3.11
CA LEU A 118 -3.83 -0.39 -2.42
C LEU A 118 -3.42 -0.61 -0.97
N ARG A 119 -2.12 -0.47 -0.64
CA ARG A 119 -1.62 -0.57 0.75
C ARG A 119 -2.13 0.53 1.67
N GLY A 120 -2.55 1.66 1.13
CA GLY A 120 -3.19 2.75 1.87
C GLY A 120 -4.71 2.70 1.80
N ILE A 121 -5.28 2.35 0.62
CA ILE A 121 -6.73 2.32 0.39
C ILE A 121 -7.39 1.22 1.22
N VAL A 122 -6.86 0.00 1.20
CA VAL A 122 -7.47 -1.15 1.89
C VAL A 122 -7.66 -0.90 3.39
N PRO A 123 -6.67 -0.40 4.16
CA PRO A 123 -6.89 -0.02 5.56
C PRO A 123 -7.91 1.11 5.74
N SER A 124 -8.03 2.02 4.75
CA SER A 124 -8.96 3.17 4.80
C SER A 124 -10.42 2.78 4.62
N ILE A 125 -10.70 1.55 4.12
CA ILE A 125 -12.07 1.01 4.04
C ILE A 125 -12.69 0.91 5.44
N GLY A 126 -11.88 0.67 6.48
CA GLY A 126 -12.33 0.69 7.87
C GLY A 126 -13.09 -0.56 8.32
N TYR A 127 -13.11 -1.64 7.54
CA TYR A 127 -13.74 -2.88 7.93
C TYR A 127 -12.89 -3.66 8.96
N LYS A 128 -13.54 -4.60 9.67
CA LYS A 128 -12.89 -5.45 10.66
C LYS A 128 -11.74 -6.22 10.03
N SER A 129 -10.54 -6.02 10.54
CA SER A 129 -9.33 -6.62 9.98
C SER A 129 -8.54 -7.41 11.00
N SER A 130 -7.76 -8.38 10.51
CA SER A 130 -6.86 -9.20 11.28
C SER A 130 -5.55 -9.44 10.52
N VAL A 131 -4.62 -10.12 11.16
CA VAL A 131 -3.28 -10.37 10.64
C VAL A 131 -2.93 -11.84 10.81
N VAL A 132 -2.37 -12.44 9.76
CA VAL A 132 -1.74 -13.77 9.80
C VAL A 132 -0.26 -13.59 9.51
N TYR A 133 0.58 -14.16 10.36
CA TYR A 133 2.03 -14.03 10.22
C TYR A 133 2.62 -15.24 9.50
N TYR A 134 3.49 -14.98 8.52
CA TYR A 134 4.18 -16.03 7.78
C TYR A 134 5.66 -15.72 7.57
N ASP A 135 6.44 -16.75 7.28
CA ASP A 135 7.85 -16.61 6.92
C ASP A 135 7.98 -16.53 5.39
N ARG A 136 8.73 -15.55 4.91
CA ARG A 136 8.95 -15.38 3.48
C ARG A 136 9.95 -16.38 2.95
N GLY A 137 9.57 -17.13 1.92
CA GLY A 137 10.47 -18.01 1.18
C GLY A 137 11.53 -17.27 0.36
N GLU A 138 12.56 -17.97 -0.04
CA GLU A 138 13.52 -17.46 -1.01
C GLU A 138 12.86 -17.34 -2.40
N ARG A 139 13.33 -16.38 -3.18
CA ARG A 139 12.80 -16.17 -4.53
C ARG A 139 13.26 -17.31 -5.44
N LEU A 140 12.33 -18.03 -6.04
CA LEU A 140 12.63 -19.15 -6.93
C LEU A 140 13.16 -18.72 -8.30
N ALA A 141 12.83 -17.49 -8.75
CA ALA A 141 13.29 -16.94 -10.03
C ALA A 141 13.28 -15.41 -10.03
N GLY A 142 14.19 -14.81 -10.80
CA GLY A 142 14.28 -13.38 -11.07
C GLY A 142 15.13 -12.57 -10.09
N GLU A 143 15.77 -11.53 -10.59
CA GLU A 143 16.55 -10.58 -9.78
C GLU A 143 15.69 -9.40 -9.33
N SER A 144 15.92 -8.94 -8.10
CA SER A 144 15.27 -7.75 -7.56
C SER A 144 15.89 -6.48 -8.16
N LYS A 145 15.44 -6.06 -9.33
CA LYS A 145 15.81 -4.77 -9.93
C LYS A 145 14.85 -3.66 -9.47
N TYR A 146 14.89 -3.31 -8.19
CA TYR A 146 14.18 -2.13 -7.70
C TYR A 146 15.20 -0.98 -7.50
N PRO A 147 15.42 -0.11 -8.50
CA PRO A 147 16.29 1.05 -8.33
C PRO A 147 15.72 1.98 -7.27
N LEU A 148 16.61 2.60 -6.48
CA LEU A 148 16.27 3.57 -5.42
C LEU A 148 15.29 4.65 -5.89
N MET A 149 15.42 5.10 -7.15
CA MET A 149 14.54 6.09 -7.75
C MET A 149 13.09 5.62 -7.86
N LYS A 150 12.85 4.34 -8.16
CA LYS A 150 11.48 3.78 -8.16
C LYS A 150 10.88 3.70 -6.75
N MET A 151 11.70 3.39 -5.74
CA MET A 151 11.27 3.44 -4.34
C MET A 151 10.90 4.85 -3.89
N LEU A 152 11.69 5.86 -4.27
CA LEU A 152 11.42 7.27 -3.96
C LEU A 152 10.14 7.75 -4.64
N ASN A 153 9.98 7.49 -5.93
CA ASN A 153 8.77 7.87 -6.66
C ASN A 153 7.52 7.21 -6.06
N PHE A 154 7.57 5.91 -5.78
CA PHE A 154 6.48 5.20 -5.12
C PHE A 154 6.15 5.77 -3.73
N SER A 155 7.17 6.22 -3.00
CA SER A 155 6.99 6.87 -1.69
C SER A 155 6.33 8.24 -1.83
N ILE A 156 6.76 9.05 -2.81
CA ILE A 156 6.18 10.37 -3.11
C ILE A 156 4.73 10.21 -3.55
N ASP A 157 4.45 9.27 -4.45
CA ASP A 157 3.09 8.97 -4.92
C ASP A 157 2.17 8.56 -3.75
N GLY A 158 2.67 7.71 -2.84
CA GLY A 158 1.96 7.32 -1.63
C GLY A 158 1.67 8.52 -0.70
N ILE A 159 2.65 9.40 -0.49
CA ILE A 159 2.50 10.58 0.37
C ILE A 159 1.50 11.58 -0.26
N THR A 160 1.63 11.87 -1.55
CA THR A 160 0.79 12.86 -2.23
C THR A 160 -0.65 12.38 -2.40
N SER A 161 -0.87 11.08 -2.58
CA SER A 161 -2.20 10.50 -2.74
C SER A 161 -2.99 10.42 -1.42
N PHE A 162 -2.31 10.26 -0.26
CA PHE A 162 -2.98 10.01 1.03
C PHE A 162 -2.81 11.13 2.06
N SER A 163 -2.07 12.19 1.75
CA SER A 163 -1.84 13.26 2.71
C SER A 163 -2.01 14.65 2.10
N VAL A 164 -2.88 15.42 2.72
CA VAL A 164 -3.04 16.86 2.44
C VAL A 164 -1.94 17.69 3.11
N LYS A 165 -1.18 17.10 4.06
CA LYS A 165 -0.16 17.83 4.83
C LYS A 165 0.96 18.44 3.98
N PRO A 166 1.53 17.76 2.95
CA PRO A 166 2.54 18.38 2.08
C PRO A 166 2.03 19.63 1.39
N VAL A 167 0.79 19.60 0.90
CA VAL A 167 0.16 20.76 0.25
C VAL A 167 -0.03 21.92 1.25
N ARG A 168 -0.47 21.62 2.48
CA ARG A 168 -0.58 22.62 3.54
C ARG A 168 0.77 23.23 3.95
N MET A 169 1.82 22.41 3.98
CA MET A 169 3.18 22.88 4.27
C MET A 169 3.68 23.84 3.18
N VAL A 170 3.48 23.52 1.91
CA VAL A 170 3.84 24.41 0.79
C VAL A 170 3.05 25.72 0.88
N PHE A 171 1.75 25.65 1.15
CA PHE A 171 0.92 26.83 1.35
C PHE A 171 1.43 27.72 2.50
N LEU A 172 1.74 27.13 3.66
CA LEU A 172 2.27 27.86 4.82
C LEU A 172 3.64 28.49 4.51
N MET A 173 4.53 27.78 3.83
CA MET A 173 5.81 28.35 3.40
C MET A 173 5.60 29.53 2.46
N GLY A 174 4.69 29.43 1.50
CA GLY A 174 4.33 30.53 0.60
C GLY A 174 3.82 31.75 1.37
N LEU A 175 2.97 31.56 2.37
CA LEU A 175 2.47 32.63 3.24
C LEU A 175 3.61 33.32 4.00
N VAL A 176 4.55 32.54 4.56
CA VAL A 176 5.73 33.09 5.26
C VAL A 176 6.58 33.93 4.31
N PHE A 177 6.85 33.45 3.09
CA PHE A 177 7.60 34.22 2.11
C PHE A 177 6.91 35.55 1.74
N ILE A 178 5.59 35.54 1.58
CA ILE A 178 4.79 36.76 1.34
C ILE A 178 4.95 37.76 2.50
N LEU A 179 4.84 37.28 3.74
CA LEU A 179 4.99 38.14 4.92
C LEU A 179 6.39 38.73 5.04
N ILE A 180 7.42 37.95 4.78
CA ILE A 180 8.83 38.39 4.74
C ILE A 180 9.00 39.49 3.66
N SER A 181 8.49 39.23 2.45
CA SER A 181 8.59 40.17 1.32
C SER A 181 7.91 41.48 1.62
N LEU A 182 6.71 41.46 2.24
CA LEU A 182 5.99 42.64 2.68
C LEU A 182 6.77 43.41 3.76
N GLY A 183 7.38 42.69 4.73
CA GLY A 183 8.19 43.33 5.77
C GLY A 183 9.43 44.01 5.18
N ILE A 184 10.10 43.41 4.20
CA ILE A 184 11.23 44.03 3.51
C ILE A 184 10.77 45.24 2.71
N LEU A 185 9.63 45.16 2.02
CA LEU A 185 9.07 46.28 1.27
C LEU A 185 8.79 47.50 2.19
N VAL A 186 8.17 47.27 3.34
CA VAL A 186 7.89 48.31 4.34
C VAL A 186 9.18 48.90 4.93
N TYR A 187 10.23 48.09 5.09
CA TYR A 187 11.52 48.55 5.60
C TYR A 187 12.31 49.42 4.59
N VAL A 188 12.13 49.19 3.29
CA VAL A 188 12.84 49.89 2.20
C VAL A 188 12.16 51.19 1.81
N ILE A 189 10.86 51.35 2.06
CA ILE A 189 10.07 52.59 1.85
C ILE A 189 10.19 53.50 3.06
#